data_3b0b58826353e76894c94b921a396ef3
#
_entry.id   3b0b58826353e76894c94b921a396ef3
#
_cell.length_a   1.000
_cell.length_b   1.000
_cell.length_c   1.000
_cell.angle_alpha   90.00
_cell.angle_beta   90.00
_cell.angle_gamma   90.00
#
_symmetry.space_group_name_H-M   'P 1'
#
loop_
_entity.id
_entity.type
_entity.pdbx_description
1 polymer ?
#
loop_
_entity_poly.entity_id
_entity_poly.type
_entity_poly.pdbx_seq_one_letter_code
_entity_poly.pdbx_strand_id
1 'polypeptide(L)'
;MVLENFTPRVMERFGLDYESLKAHKPDLIMVSNTGYGHNGPWSSFGAMASALETTHGTGAFMGYMEEDSDGRLSEGQVPNKMGNSYSDFLATWTALSSLMAALLNRAKTGRGQWIDLAMYQTGTTVVGAGLLDYT
;
A
#
# COMPACT_ATOMS: atom_id res chain seq x y z
N MET A 1 -4.76 10.65 -17.38
CA MET A 1 -4.58 9.90 -16.15
C MET A 1 -3.71 8.68 -16.43
N VAL A 2 -2.76 8.41 -15.54
CA VAL A 2 -1.88 7.22 -15.59
C VAL A 2 -2.00 6.50 -14.26
N LEU A 3 -2.04 5.18 -14.29
CA LEU A 3 -1.98 4.30 -13.14
C LEU A 3 -0.89 3.25 -13.41
N GLU A 4 0.00 3.07 -12.47
CA GLU A 4 1.07 2.08 -12.57
C GLU A 4 1.32 1.42 -11.21
N ASN A 5 1.90 0.21 -11.22
CA ASN A 5 2.27 -0.52 -10.01
C ASN A 5 3.63 -1.23 -10.15
N PHE A 6 4.52 -0.64 -10.91
CA PHE A 6 5.89 -1.13 -11.01
C PHE A 6 6.69 -0.79 -9.75
N THR A 7 7.85 -1.42 -9.59
CA THR A 7 8.81 -0.98 -8.58
C THR A 7 9.28 0.45 -8.89
N PRO A 8 9.59 1.26 -7.86
CA PRO A 8 10.09 2.62 -8.07
C PRO A 8 11.23 2.70 -9.09
N ARG A 9 11.31 3.80 -9.82
CA ARG A 9 12.29 4.07 -10.89
C ARG A 9 12.09 3.31 -12.20
N VAL A 10 11.15 2.37 -12.28
CA VAL A 10 10.87 1.72 -13.58
C VAL A 10 10.32 2.72 -14.58
N MET A 11 9.31 3.49 -14.18
CA MET A 11 8.73 4.53 -15.04
C MET A 11 9.75 5.60 -15.43
N GLU A 12 10.62 6.00 -14.51
CA GLU A 12 11.70 6.97 -14.75
C GLU A 12 12.65 6.49 -15.85
N ARG A 13 13.03 5.20 -15.85
CA ARG A 13 13.92 4.63 -16.88
C ARG A 13 13.36 4.70 -18.30
N PHE A 14 12.04 4.79 -18.42
CA PHE A 14 11.36 4.92 -19.71
C PHE A 14 10.96 6.37 -20.03
N GLY A 15 11.31 7.33 -19.17
CA GLY A 15 10.87 8.72 -19.30
C GLY A 15 9.35 8.88 -19.13
N LEU A 16 8.73 7.99 -18.37
CA LEU A 16 7.30 7.95 -18.11
C LEU A 16 6.97 8.30 -16.65
N ASP A 17 7.91 8.88 -15.92
CA ASP A 17 7.68 9.41 -14.57
C ASP A 17 6.74 10.62 -14.60
N TYR A 18 6.26 11.01 -13.42
CA TYR A 18 5.27 12.07 -13.31
C TYR A 18 5.75 13.41 -13.91
N GLU A 19 6.99 13.82 -13.67
CA GLU A 19 7.48 15.11 -14.15
C GLU A 19 7.65 15.11 -15.68
N SER A 20 8.16 14.01 -16.25
CA SER A 20 8.28 13.83 -17.69
C SER A 20 6.91 13.87 -18.38
N LEU A 21 5.93 13.17 -17.83
CA LEU A 21 4.57 13.14 -18.40
C LEU A 21 3.82 14.46 -18.19
N LYS A 22 4.01 15.11 -17.05
CA LYS A 22 3.40 16.39 -16.71
C LYS A 22 3.87 17.51 -17.66
N ALA A 23 5.09 17.44 -18.17
CA ALA A 23 5.58 18.38 -19.18
C ALA A 23 4.70 18.38 -20.45
N HIS A 24 4.13 17.22 -20.80
CA HIS A 24 3.22 17.07 -21.94
C HIS A 24 1.75 17.32 -21.58
N LYS A 25 1.38 17.03 -20.32
CA LYS A 25 0.01 17.19 -19.82
C LYS A 25 0.01 17.80 -18.41
N PRO A 26 -0.01 19.14 -18.32
CA PRO A 26 0.14 19.86 -17.04
C PRO A 26 -0.94 19.51 -15.97
N ASP A 27 -2.10 19.08 -16.39
CA ASP A 27 -3.20 18.62 -15.50
C ASP A 27 -3.21 17.10 -15.31
N LEU A 28 -2.06 16.43 -15.53
CA LEU A 28 -1.93 14.99 -15.36
C LEU A 28 -2.26 14.57 -13.91
N ILE A 29 -3.05 13.51 -13.77
CA ILE A 29 -3.15 12.75 -12.54
C ILE A 29 -2.43 11.43 -12.77
N MET A 30 -1.47 11.13 -11.90
CA MET A 30 -0.72 9.86 -11.91
C MET A 30 -0.85 9.21 -10.54
N VAL A 31 -1.11 7.91 -10.53
CA VAL A 31 -1.12 7.07 -9.31
C VAL A 31 -0.04 6.03 -9.46
N SER A 32 0.93 6.06 -8.57
CA SER A 32 1.97 5.04 -8.45
C SER A 32 1.66 4.19 -7.22
N ASN A 33 1.25 2.94 -7.44
CA ASN A 33 0.90 2.00 -6.38
C ASN A 33 2.04 1.01 -6.17
N THR A 34 2.96 1.34 -5.28
CA THR A 34 4.19 0.57 -5.05
C THR A 34 4.17 -0.14 -3.69
N GLY A 35 5.06 -1.09 -3.47
CA GLY A 35 5.13 -1.79 -2.20
C GLY A 35 5.44 -0.88 -1.02
N TYR A 36 6.53 -0.11 -1.14
CA TYR A 36 7.06 0.72 -0.04
C TYR A 36 7.09 2.22 -0.33
N GLY A 37 6.52 2.67 -1.45
CA GLY A 37 6.55 4.06 -1.88
C GLY A 37 7.83 4.44 -2.64
N HIS A 38 7.85 5.63 -3.20
CA HIS A 38 9.02 6.16 -3.92
C HIS A 38 10.07 6.78 -2.98
N ASN A 39 9.71 7.01 -1.73
CA ASN A 39 10.55 7.65 -0.72
C ASN A 39 10.74 6.75 0.49
N GLY A 40 11.78 7.05 1.28
CA GLY A 40 12.08 6.33 2.51
C GLY A 40 13.08 5.19 2.33
N PRO A 41 13.50 4.56 3.45
CA PRO A 41 14.60 3.60 3.48
C PRO A 41 14.33 2.32 2.69
N TRP A 42 13.07 1.96 2.48
CA TRP A 42 12.67 0.72 1.80
C TRP A 42 12.19 0.95 0.36
N SER A 43 12.28 2.17 -0.16
CA SER A 43 11.82 2.50 -1.51
C SER A 43 12.51 1.70 -2.63
N SER A 44 13.69 1.12 -2.36
CA SER A 44 14.40 0.28 -3.33
C SER A 44 14.01 -1.20 -3.26
N PHE A 45 13.20 -1.61 -2.28
CA PHE A 45 12.82 -3.01 -2.13
C PHE A 45 11.66 -3.36 -3.07
N GLY A 46 11.80 -4.53 -3.69
CA GLY A 46 10.66 -5.18 -4.33
C GLY A 46 9.69 -5.69 -3.27
N ALA A 47 8.41 -5.73 -3.61
CA ALA A 47 7.38 -6.21 -2.70
C ALA A 47 6.46 -7.21 -3.40
N MET A 48 5.97 -8.15 -2.59
CA MET A 48 4.84 -9.03 -2.92
C MET A 48 3.82 -8.89 -1.80
N ALA A 49 2.55 -8.99 -2.10
CA ALA A 49 1.47 -8.79 -1.14
C ALA A 49 1.64 -9.61 0.15
N SER A 50 2.03 -10.87 0.05
CA SER A 50 2.28 -11.72 1.23
C SER A 50 3.43 -11.23 2.11
N ALA A 51 4.49 -10.68 1.51
CA ALA A 51 5.59 -10.08 2.26
C ALA A 51 5.16 -8.77 2.93
N LEU A 52 4.30 -7.99 2.27
CA LEU A 52 3.73 -6.78 2.84
C LEU A 52 2.85 -7.09 4.06
N GLU A 53 2.01 -8.13 3.99
CA GLU A 53 1.16 -8.54 5.11
C GLU A 53 1.95 -8.86 6.38
N THR A 54 3.12 -9.45 6.23
CA THR A 54 4.02 -9.71 7.37
C THR A 54 4.72 -8.45 7.85
N THR A 55 5.18 -7.60 6.93
CA THR A 55 5.98 -6.41 7.29
C THR A 55 5.15 -5.28 7.90
N HIS A 56 3.89 -5.08 7.48
CA HIS A 56 3.02 -4.07 8.09
C HIS A 56 2.23 -4.59 9.31
N GLY A 57 2.41 -5.86 9.69
CA GLY A 57 1.93 -6.40 10.95
C GLY A 57 0.58 -7.12 10.90
N THR A 58 -0.19 -7.10 9.80
CA THR A 58 -1.49 -7.80 9.77
C THR A 58 -1.34 -9.30 9.96
N GLY A 59 -0.24 -9.90 9.49
CA GLY A 59 0.04 -11.32 9.70
C GLY A 59 0.12 -11.73 11.17
N ALA A 60 0.49 -10.80 12.05
CA ALA A 60 0.54 -11.08 13.50
C ALA A 60 -0.85 -11.13 14.15
N PHE A 61 -1.84 -10.41 13.57
CA PHE A 61 -3.22 -10.39 14.07
C PHE A 61 -4.11 -11.43 13.41
N MET A 62 -3.63 -12.04 12.35
CA MET A 62 -4.34 -13.06 11.59
C MET A 62 -3.70 -14.41 11.86
N GLY A 63 -4.28 -15.16 12.79
CA GLY A 63 -3.75 -16.45 13.12
C GLY A 63 -4.79 -17.31 13.83
N TYR A 64 -4.43 -18.55 14.02
CA TYR A 64 -5.22 -19.48 14.79
C TYR A 64 -4.60 -19.59 16.19
N MET A 65 -5.45 -19.65 17.19
CA MET A 65 -5.03 -20.07 18.51
C MET A 65 -4.92 -21.61 18.49
N GLU A 66 -3.78 -22.13 18.86
CA GLU A 66 -3.60 -23.58 19.00
C GLU A 66 -4.21 -24.02 20.35
N GLU A 67 -4.92 -25.13 20.31
CA GLU A 67 -5.46 -25.79 21.49
C GLU A 67 -4.46 -26.84 21.93
N ASP A 68 -4.07 -26.80 23.22
CA ASP A 68 -3.22 -27.83 23.78
C ASP A 68 -4.00 -29.14 24.04
N SER A 69 -3.30 -30.20 24.51
CA SER A 69 -3.92 -31.51 24.81
C SER A 69 -5.01 -31.43 25.87
N ASP A 70 -5.08 -30.39 26.67
CA ASP A 70 -6.03 -30.18 27.75
C ASP A 70 -7.18 -29.23 27.31
N GLY A 71 -7.25 -28.85 26.04
CA GLY A 71 -8.28 -27.99 25.50
C GLY A 71 -8.09 -26.51 25.86
N ARG A 72 -6.87 -26.10 26.26
CA ARG A 72 -6.56 -24.69 26.54
C ARG A 72 -5.98 -24.03 25.29
N LEU A 73 -6.43 -22.81 25.02
CA LEU A 73 -5.89 -22.01 23.93
C LEU A 73 -4.48 -21.52 24.28
N SER A 74 -3.57 -21.59 23.31
CA SER A 74 -2.20 -21.08 23.47
C SER A 74 -2.19 -19.58 23.80
N GLU A 75 -1.18 -19.14 24.54
CA GLU A 75 -0.95 -17.72 24.86
C GLU A 75 -0.46 -16.92 23.65
N GLY A 76 -0.89 -17.21 22.47
CA GLY A 76 -0.48 -16.49 21.27
C GLY A 76 -1.11 -17.07 20.03
N GLN A 77 -1.21 -16.24 19.02
CA GLN A 77 -1.67 -16.69 17.73
C GLN A 77 -0.47 -17.18 16.91
N VAL A 78 -0.62 -18.30 16.24
CA VAL A 78 0.31 -18.70 15.18
C VAL A 78 0.06 -17.75 14.00
N PRO A 79 1.03 -16.88 13.64
CA PRO A 79 0.87 -15.94 12.55
C PRO A 79 0.48 -16.67 11.27
N ASN A 80 -0.51 -16.16 10.57
CA ASN A 80 -0.95 -16.73 9.32
C ASN A 80 -1.16 -15.65 8.26
N LYS A 81 -1.12 -16.08 7.02
CA LYS A 81 -1.39 -15.25 5.87
C LYS A 81 -2.89 -15.15 5.63
N MET A 82 -3.39 -13.97 5.31
CA MET A 82 -4.72 -13.81 4.73
C MET A 82 -4.80 -14.56 3.39
N GLY A 83 -5.93 -15.21 3.13
CA GLY A 83 -6.07 -16.12 1.98
C GLY A 83 -5.76 -15.47 0.62
N ASN A 84 -6.15 -14.22 0.42
CA ASN A 84 -5.92 -13.43 -0.78
C ASN A 84 -5.23 -12.13 -0.41
N SER A 85 -4.05 -11.91 -0.92
CA SER A 85 -3.30 -10.63 -1.03
C SER A 85 -4.02 -9.37 -0.50
N TYR A 86 -4.32 -9.35 0.80
CA TYR A 86 -5.16 -8.32 1.43
C TYR A 86 -4.60 -6.91 1.23
N SER A 87 -3.27 -6.79 1.25
CA SER A 87 -2.57 -5.52 0.98
C SER A 87 -2.93 -4.94 -0.38
N ASP A 88 -3.09 -5.77 -1.40
CA ASP A 88 -3.45 -5.33 -2.76
C ASP A 88 -4.86 -4.73 -2.79
N PHE A 89 -5.81 -5.34 -2.06
CA PHE A 89 -7.17 -4.82 -1.98
C PHE A 89 -7.25 -3.52 -1.19
N LEU A 90 -6.55 -3.42 -0.05
CA LEU A 90 -6.47 -2.17 0.71
C LEU A 90 -5.87 -1.04 -0.13
N ALA A 91 -4.76 -1.32 -0.81
CA ALA A 91 -4.11 -0.36 -1.69
C ALA A 91 -5.03 0.04 -2.85
N THR A 92 -5.78 -0.91 -3.44
CA THR A 92 -6.74 -0.61 -4.51
C THR A 92 -7.84 0.34 -4.03
N TRP A 93 -8.44 0.11 -2.87
CA TRP A 93 -9.46 1.01 -2.31
C TRP A 93 -8.91 2.39 -1.97
N THR A 94 -7.69 2.44 -1.44
CA THR A 94 -7.02 3.70 -1.13
C THR A 94 -6.66 4.47 -2.41
N ALA A 95 -6.16 3.76 -3.43
CA ALA A 95 -5.86 4.35 -4.74
C ALA A 95 -7.13 4.92 -5.39
N LEU A 96 -8.24 4.17 -5.37
CA LEU A 96 -9.51 4.61 -5.92
C LEU A 96 -10.02 5.87 -5.22
N SER A 97 -10.02 5.89 -3.89
CA SER A 97 -10.45 7.05 -3.09
C SER A 97 -9.59 8.28 -3.36
N SER A 98 -8.27 8.10 -3.40
CA SER A 98 -7.31 9.17 -3.70
C SER A 98 -7.47 9.70 -5.12
N LEU A 99 -7.71 8.79 -6.08
CA LEU A 99 -7.97 9.14 -7.47
C LEU A 99 -9.26 9.97 -7.61
N MET A 100 -10.34 9.58 -6.96
CA MET A 100 -11.60 10.33 -6.97
C MET A 100 -11.41 11.73 -6.38
N ALA A 101 -10.67 11.86 -5.29
CA ALA A 101 -10.32 13.14 -4.70
C ALA A 101 -9.48 14.01 -5.67
N ALA A 102 -8.50 13.41 -6.35
CA ALA A 102 -7.67 14.10 -7.34
C ALA A 102 -8.49 14.57 -8.57
N LEU A 103 -9.43 13.76 -9.03
CA LEU A 103 -10.34 14.14 -10.13
C LEU A 103 -11.24 15.32 -9.73
N LEU A 104 -11.80 15.31 -8.53
CA LEU A 104 -12.59 16.41 -8.01
C LEU A 104 -11.74 17.69 -7.86
N ASN A 105 -10.53 17.56 -7.35
CA ASN A 105 -9.59 18.67 -7.23
C ASN A 105 -9.25 19.24 -8.62
N ARG A 106 -8.93 18.39 -9.59
CA ARG A 106 -8.65 18.82 -10.95
C ARG A 106 -9.84 19.53 -11.60
N ALA A 107 -11.05 19.02 -11.40
CA ALA A 107 -12.26 19.66 -11.93
C ALA A 107 -12.47 21.08 -11.37
N LYS A 108 -12.09 21.32 -10.11
CA LYS A 108 -12.20 22.63 -9.45
C LYS A 108 -11.04 23.58 -9.77
N THR A 109 -9.84 23.07 -9.90
CA THR A 109 -8.61 23.88 -9.93
C THR A 109 -7.88 23.87 -11.27
N GLY A 110 -8.22 22.93 -12.16
CA GLY A 110 -7.47 22.65 -13.39
C GLY A 110 -6.12 21.97 -13.16
N ARG A 111 -5.76 21.62 -11.92
CA ARG A 111 -4.43 21.11 -11.56
C ARG A 111 -4.43 19.57 -11.43
N GLY A 112 -3.44 18.95 -12.07
CA GLY A 112 -3.14 17.54 -11.84
C GLY A 112 -2.33 17.34 -10.57
N GLN A 113 -2.07 16.08 -10.23
CA GLN A 113 -1.23 15.70 -9.09
C GLN A 113 -0.68 14.28 -9.24
N TRP A 114 0.42 14.02 -8.58
CA TRP A 114 0.96 12.69 -8.39
C TRP A 114 0.53 12.14 -7.02
N ILE A 115 0.08 10.90 -7.02
CA ILE A 115 -0.29 10.13 -5.84
C ILE A 115 0.72 9.01 -5.72
N ASP A 116 1.65 9.14 -4.78
CA ASP A 116 2.59 8.09 -4.40
C ASP A 116 1.97 7.27 -3.28
N LEU A 117 1.54 6.07 -3.61
CA LEU A 117 0.84 5.18 -2.70
C LEU A 117 1.75 4.00 -2.36
N ALA A 118 2.09 3.85 -1.07
CA ALA A 118 2.81 2.72 -0.53
C ALA A 118 1.83 1.71 0.08
N MET A 119 1.77 0.49 -0.46
CA MET A 119 0.93 -0.59 0.06
C MET A 119 1.24 -0.91 1.53
N TYR A 120 2.52 -0.84 1.91
CA TYR A 120 2.97 -0.99 3.29
C TYR A 120 2.26 0.00 4.23
N GLN A 121 2.22 1.28 3.85
CA GLN A 121 1.58 2.31 4.66
C GLN A 121 0.06 2.12 4.73
N THR A 122 -0.58 1.73 3.63
CA THR A 122 -2.01 1.43 3.65
C THR A 122 -2.34 0.25 4.56
N GLY A 123 -1.50 -0.80 4.54
CA GLY A 123 -1.63 -1.94 5.45
C GLY A 123 -1.48 -1.54 6.91
N THR A 124 -0.54 -0.66 7.23
CA THR A 124 -0.31 -0.18 8.60
C THR A 124 -1.54 0.54 9.17
N THR A 125 -2.37 1.17 8.35
CA THR A 125 -3.58 1.87 8.84
C THR A 125 -4.60 0.95 9.49
N VAL A 126 -4.63 -0.33 9.12
CA VAL A 126 -5.61 -1.29 9.69
C VAL A 126 -5.10 -2.01 10.94
N VAL A 127 -3.83 -1.87 11.26
CA VAL A 127 -3.24 -2.46 12.50
C VAL A 127 -3.08 -1.43 13.63
N GLY A 128 -3.66 -0.23 13.46
CA GLY A 128 -3.47 0.88 14.40
C GLY A 128 -3.80 0.56 15.85
N ALA A 129 -4.90 -0.17 16.12
CA ALA A 129 -5.24 -0.60 17.47
C ALA A 129 -4.17 -1.51 18.09
N GLY A 130 -3.65 -2.47 17.31
CA GLY A 130 -2.58 -3.36 17.77
C GLY A 130 -1.24 -2.64 18.00
N LEU A 131 -0.96 -1.58 17.25
CA LEU A 131 0.21 -0.73 17.52
C LEU A 131 0.07 0.00 18.85
N LEU A 132 -1.14 0.46 19.19
CA LEU A 132 -1.41 1.13 20.47
C LEU A 132 -1.32 0.16 21.65
N ASP A 133 -1.73 -1.09 21.47
CA ASP A 133 -1.62 -2.11 22.53
C ASP A 133 -0.16 -2.52 22.80
N TYR A 134 0.73 -2.32 21.84
CA TYR A 134 2.16 -2.64 21.98
C TYR A 134 2.97 -1.52 22.65
N THR A 135 2.48 -0.28 22.67
CA THR A 135 3.16 0.88 23.24
C THR A 135 2.74 1.18 24.66
#